data_17c7c2f9f8881d9abd898b1627f6b891
#
_entry.id   17c7c2f9f8881d9abd898b1627f6b891
#
_cell.length_a   1.000
_cell.length_b   1.000
_cell.length_c   1.000
_cell.angle_alpha   90.00
_cell.angle_beta   90.00
_cell.angle_gamma   90.00
#
_symmetry.space_group_name_H-M   'P 1'
#
loop_
_entity.id
_entity.type
_entity.pdbx_description
1 polymer ?
#
loop_
_entity_poly.entity_id
_entity_poly.type
_entity_poly.pdbx_seq_one_letter_code
_entity_poly.pdbx_strand_id
1 'polypeptide(L)'
;MPHATLYACAAALLATFSAPAVALDEQREDVQAFIRQMADRHGFAPAELGQVFNRVEARPSIVAAMQRPAEKTKPWHEYRAVFLTEKRIARGVETARRQAEPLRQAAQLGVPEQYLLAITGVETFYGENTGRHRVIDALATLAFDYPPRSTFFRGELEQFLLMSREESLDPLAPVGSYAGAMGIPQFMPTSFRTWAVDGDGNGHRDLWGSWYDVFASVANYLKSHGWRDGEPVMVRADATGADLAGLEFGKLALSETVGSLRDRGVKFDVSLPASAPAVLIELAGTDGPEFRVGFTNFHAITRYNRSQLYASAVSDLAEALAAAWQPPPQTEPQAKPFTSISSAE
;
A
#
# COMPACT_ATOMS: atom_id res chain seq x y z
N MET A 1 -15.73 -8.56 13.04
CA MET A 1 -14.37 -8.98 12.64
C MET A 1 -13.44 -7.82 12.91
N PRO A 2 -12.36 -7.96 13.69
CA PRO A 2 -11.46 -6.85 13.98
C PRO A 2 -10.64 -6.51 12.75
N HIS A 3 -10.81 -5.29 12.25
CA HIS A 3 -10.13 -4.79 11.07
C HIS A 3 -8.66 -4.48 11.37
N ALA A 4 -7.75 -5.13 10.65
CA ALA A 4 -6.32 -4.88 10.75
C ALA A 4 -6.00 -3.51 10.15
N THR A 5 -5.55 -2.57 10.98
CA THR A 5 -5.00 -1.29 10.53
C THR A 5 -3.54 -1.52 10.19
N LEU A 6 -3.19 -1.46 8.91
CA LEU A 6 -1.81 -1.41 8.43
C LEU A 6 -1.32 0.04 8.60
N TYR A 7 -0.28 0.24 9.40
CA TYR A 7 0.42 1.51 9.48
C TYR A 7 1.53 1.51 8.43
N ALA A 8 1.47 2.42 7.48
CA ALA A 8 2.59 2.70 6.60
C ALA A 8 3.70 3.36 7.42
N CYS A 9 4.89 2.79 7.35
CA CYS A 9 6.04 3.28 8.06
C CYS A 9 6.67 4.44 7.30
N ALA A 10 6.52 5.66 7.80
CA ALA A 10 7.45 6.73 7.50
C ALA A 10 8.83 6.29 8.05
N ALA A 11 9.82 6.11 7.18
CA ALA A 11 11.17 5.75 7.57
C ALA A 11 11.82 6.89 8.36
N ALA A 12 11.78 6.81 9.68
CA ALA A 12 12.61 7.63 10.55
C ALA A 12 13.98 6.95 10.69
N LEU A 13 15.04 7.60 10.21
CA LEU A 13 16.42 7.21 10.50
C LEU A 13 16.69 7.46 12.00
N LEU A 14 16.57 6.42 12.79
CA LEU A 14 17.08 6.39 14.16
C LEU A 14 18.14 5.29 14.25
N ALA A 15 19.32 5.65 14.73
CA ALA A 15 20.37 4.71 15.08
C ALA A 15 19.81 3.72 16.11
N THR A 16 19.55 2.50 15.68
CA THR A 16 19.03 1.44 16.54
C THR A 16 20.18 0.55 16.98
N PHE A 17 20.35 0.38 18.27
CA PHE A 17 21.00 -0.81 18.81
C PHE A 17 20.21 -2.02 18.31
N SER A 18 20.72 -2.65 17.26
CA SER A 18 20.13 -3.89 16.75
C SER A 18 20.46 -5.00 17.72
N ALA A 19 19.47 -5.49 18.46
CA ALA A 19 19.62 -6.80 19.09
C ALA A 19 19.98 -7.81 17.99
N PRO A 20 20.93 -8.74 18.25
CA PRO A 20 21.34 -9.72 17.26
C PRO A 20 20.15 -10.55 16.80
N ALA A 21 20.19 -10.98 15.55
CA ALA A 21 19.25 -11.98 15.04
C ALA A 21 19.50 -13.31 15.77
N VAL A 22 18.45 -14.04 16.09
CA VAL A 22 18.52 -15.32 16.76
C VAL A 22 17.91 -16.35 15.81
N ALA A 23 18.56 -17.49 15.60
CA ALA A 23 17.97 -18.57 14.82
C ALA A 23 16.57 -18.91 15.37
N LEU A 24 15.58 -19.01 14.50
CA LEU A 24 14.27 -19.47 14.91
C LEU A 24 14.39 -20.95 15.33
N ASP A 25 13.96 -21.26 16.55
CA ASP A 25 13.89 -22.67 16.98
C ASP A 25 12.76 -23.36 16.20
N GLU A 26 13.14 -24.10 15.18
CA GLU A 26 12.20 -24.84 14.33
C GLU A 26 11.49 -25.97 15.08
N GLN A 27 12.05 -26.45 16.19
CA GLN A 27 11.43 -27.52 17.00
C GLN A 27 10.33 -26.98 17.92
N ARG A 28 10.13 -25.68 17.98
CA ARG A 28 8.98 -25.10 18.71
C ARG A 28 7.67 -25.71 18.23
N GLU A 29 6.82 -26.04 19.17
CA GLU A 29 5.53 -26.70 18.90
C GLU A 29 4.67 -25.88 17.92
N ASP A 30 4.65 -24.55 18.05
CA ASP A 30 3.86 -23.67 17.22
C ASP A 30 4.41 -23.56 15.78
N VAL A 31 5.74 -23.63 15.59
CA VAL A 31 6.39 -23.71 14.27
C VAL A 31 6.10 -25.05 13.62
N GLN A 32 6.26 -26.15 14.37
CA GLN A 32 5.94 -27.49 13.87
C GLN A 32 4.46 -27.65 13.52
N ALA A 33 3.56 -27.06 14.32
CA ALA A 33 2.13 -27.02 14.00
C ALA A 33 1.86 -26.26 12.69
N PHE A 34 2.55 -25.16 12.45
CA PHE A 34 2.44 -24.41 11.21
C PHE A 34 2.97 -25.22 10.01
N ILE A 35 4.12 -25.89 10.15
CA ILE A 35 4.68 -26.76 9.09
C ILE A 35 3.68 -27.87 8.73
N ARG A 36 3.08 -28.53 9.75
CA ARG A 36 2.03 -29.54 9.50
C ARG A 36 0.82 -28.95 8.78
N GLN A 37 0.35 -27.78 9.21
CA GLN A 37 -0.74 -27.08 8.54
C GLN A 37 -0.45 -26.81 7.06
N MET A 38 0.77 -26.38 6.74
CA MET A 38 1.20 -26.12 5.35
C MET A 38 1.25 -27.40 4.52
N ALA A 39 1.66 -28.51 5.13
CA ALA A 39 1.65 -29.82 4.48
C ALA A 39 0.21 -30.29 4.20
N ASP A 40 -0.65 -30.25 5.21
CA ASP A 40 -2.01 -30.78 5.14
C ASP A 40 -2.90 -29.95 4.17
N ARG A 41 -2.77 -28.63 4.19
CA ARG A 41 -3.62 -27.75 3.39
C ARG A 41 -3.09 -27.49 1.98
N HIS A 42 -1.78 -27.48 1.82
CA HIS A 42 -1.14 -26.96 0.60
C HIS A 42 -0.14 -27.93 -0.03
N GLY A 43 0.05 -29.12 0.56
CA GLY A 43 0.92 -30.16 0.02
C GLY A 43 2.40 -29.78 0.03
N PHE A 44 2.84 -28.93 0.96
CA PHE A 44 4.27 -28.71 1.17
C PHE A 44 4.93 -29.94 1.81
N ALA A 45 6.15 -30.27 1.38
CA ALA A 45 6.90 -31.32 2.03
C ALA A 45 7.41 -30.82 3.40
N PRO A 46 7.06 -31.46 4.54
CA PRO A 46 7.47 -31.00 5.87
C PRO A 46 8.99 -30.88 6.02
N ALA A 47 9.75 -31.80 5.42
CA ALA A 47 11.21 -31.77 5.47
C ALA A 47 11.81 -30.56 4.75
N GLU A 48 11.24 -30.16 3.61
CA GLU A 48 11.68 -28.97 2.87
C GLU A 48 11.37 -27.69 3.64
N LEU A 49 10.16 -27.56 4.21
CA LEU A 49 9.83 -26.42 5.07
C LEU A 49 10.70 -26.40 6.33
N GLY A 50 11.00 -27.53 6.94
CA GLY A 50 11.94 -27.62 8.06
C GLY A 50 13.30 -27.06 7.69
N GLN A 51 13.83 -27.39 6.50
CA GLN A 51 15.10 -26.83 6.01
C GLN A 51 15.03 -25.31 5.80
N VAL A 52 13.88 -24.79 5.33
CA VAL A 52 13.67 -23.35 5.20
C VAL A 52 13.65 -22.69 6.57
N PHE A 53 12.83 -23.21 7.52
CA PHE A 53 12.71 -22.63 8.86
C PHE A 53 13.99 -22.70 9.69
N ASN A 54 14.83 -23.70 9.50
CA ASN A 54 16.18 -23.76 10.08
C ASN A 54 17.08 -22.57 9.69
N ARG A 55 16.78 -21.89 8.59
CA ARG A 55 17.53 -20.75 8.07
C ARG A 55 16.86 -19.40 8.37
N VAL A 56 15.67 -19.45 9.00
CA VAL A 56 14.93 -18.26 9.40
C VAL A 56 15.52 -17.69 10.69
N GLU A 57 15.61 -16.39 10.75
CA GLU A 57 16.12 -15.65 11.90
C GLU A 57 15.00 -14.85 12.56
N ALA A 58 14.69 -15.15 13.80
CA ALA A 58 13.85 -14.30 14.63
C ALA A 58 14.58 -12.98 14.92
N ARG A 59 13.84 -11.87 14.81
CA ARG A 59 14.37 -10.51 14.91
C ARG A 59 13.69 -9.75 16.04
N PRO A 60 14.19 -9.80 17.29
CA PRO A 60 13.56 -9.09 18.42
C PRO A 60 13.36 -7.59 18.18
N SER A 61 14.24 -6.97 17.37
CA SER A 61 14.09 -5.58 16.97
C SER A 61 12.80 -5.28 16.20
N ILE A 62 12.28 -6.26 15.46
CA ILE A 62 11.00 -6.16 14.76
C ILE A 62 9.85 -6.11 15.77
N VAL A 63 9.86 -7.01 16.75
CA VAL A 63 8.86 -7.01 17.83
C VAL A 63 8.88 -5.69 18.60
N ALA A 64 10.08 -5.21 18.95
CA ALA A 64 10.25 -3.92 19.60
C ALA A 64 9.73 -2.73 18.75
N ALA A 65 9.92 -2.79 17.43
CA ALA A 65 9.39 -1.78 16.51
C ALA A 65 7.85 -1.80 16.48
N MET A 66 7.24 -2.99 16.47
CA MET A 66 5.79 -3.16 16.49
C MET A 66 5.14 -2.76 17.82
N GLN A 67 5.86 -2.86 18.92
CA GLN A 67 5.38 -2.48 20.27
C GLN A 67 5.50 -0.99 20.55
N ARG A 68 6.27 -0.24 19.76
CA ARG A 68 6.32 1.22 19.94
C ARG A 68 4.92 1.78 19.76
N PRO A 69 4.47 2.69 20.67
CA PRO A 69 3.24 3.40 20.44
C PRO A 69 3.28 4.00 19.04
N ALA A 70 2.18 3.87 18.29
CA ALA A 70 2.03 4.62 17.07
C ALA A 70 2.40 6.06 17.43
N GLU A 71 3.50 6.57 16.82
CA GLU A 71 3.96 7.93 17.08
C GLU A 71 2.74 8.82 16.97
N LYS A 72 2.61 9.77 17.91
CA LYS A 72 1.51 10.76 17.90
C LYS A 72 1.28 11.13 16.46
N THR A 73 0.08 10.90 15.96
CA THR A 73 -0.26 11.21 14.57
C THR A 73 0.17 12.64 14.32
N LYS A 74 1.17 12.79 13.45
CA LYS A 74 1.67 14.12 13.10
C LYS A 74 0.51 14.96 12.59
N PRO A 75 0.42 16.25 12.92
CA PRO A 75 -0.55 17.12 12.30
C PRO A 75 -0.32 17.12 10.77
N TRP A 76 -1.35 17.42 10.02
CA TRP A 76 -1.30 17.32 8.56
C TRP A 76 -0.15 18.08 7.92
N HIS A 77 0.10 19.30 8.35
CA HIS A 77 1.18 20.12 7.79
C HIS A 77 2.56 19.48 7.91
N GLU A 78 2.84 18.81 9.05
CA GLU A 78 4.09 18.05 9.23
C GLU A 78 4.10 16.75 8.43
N TYR A 79 2.97 16.02 8.41
CA TYR A 79 2.84 14.77 7.65
C TYR A 79 3.02 15.02 6.15
N ARG A 80 2.34 16.05 5.64
CA ARG A 80 2.43 16.48 4.25
C ARG A 80 3.87 16.82 3.86
N ALA A 81 4.60 17.55 4.69
CA ALA A 81 5.98 17.95 4.44
C ALA A 81 6.95 16.77 4.29
N VAL A 82 6.65 15.59 4.84
CA VAL A 82 7.45 14.37 4.65
C VAL A 82 7.38 13.89 3.19
N PHE A 83 6.23 14.06 2.54
CA PHE A 83 5.98 13.48 1.21
C PHE A 83 6.07 14.52 0.08
N LEU A 84 5.72 15.77 0.32
CA LEU A 84 5.74 16.83 -0.70
C LEU A 84 7.06 17.62 -0.68
N THR A 85 8.15 16.96 -0.98
CA THR A 85 9.46 17.59 -1.12
C THR A 85 9.84 17.74 -2.58
N GLU A 86 10.58 18.79 -2.91
CA GLU A 86 11.12 19.00 -4.27
C GLU A 86 11.88 17.77 -4.76
N LYS A 87 12.68 17.15 -3.86
CA LYS A 87 13.44 15.93 -4.17
C LYS A 87 12.51 14.78 -4.60
N ARG A 88 11.38 14.56 -3.89
CA ARG A 88 10.45 13.47 -4.25
C ARG A 88 9.72 13.76 -5.54
N ILE A 89 9.31 14.99 -5.78
CA ILE A 89 8.65 15.40 -7.02
C ILE A 89 9.62 15.25 -8.19
N ALA A 90 10.86 15.75 -8.07
CA ALA A 90 11.88 15.61 -9.10
C ALA A 90 12.19 14.13 -9.41
N ARG A 91 12.30 13.28 -8.36
CA ARG A 91 12.51 11.85 -8.54
C ARG A 91 11.32 11.16 -9.21
N GLY A 92 10.10 11.59 -8.90
CA GLY A 92 8.88 11.09 -9.55
C GLY A 92 8.84 11.42 -11.04
N VAL A 93 9.20 12.65 -11.41
CA VAL A 93 9.32 13.07 -12.82
C VAL A 93 10.42 12.28 -13.54
N GLU A 94 11.56 12.04 -12.90
CA GLU A 94 12.61 11.19 -13.46
C GLU A 94 12.11 9.74 -13.68
N THR A 95 11.42 9.18 -12.69
CA THR A 95 10.82 7.85 -12.78
C THR A 95 9.80 7.79 -13.90
N ALA A 96 8.92 8.78 -14.02
CA ALA A 96 7.94 8.88 -15.09
C ALA A 96 8.58 8.87 -16.48
N ARG A 97 9.69 9.60 -16.65
CA ARG A 97 10.43 9.61 -17.92
C ARG A 97 11.10 8.28 -18.25
N ARG A 98 11.73 7.65 -17.25
CA ARG A 98 12.43 6.37 -17.42
C ARG A 98 11.46 5.21 -17.64
N GLN A 99 10.30 5.26 -17.02
CA GLN A 99 9.30 4.21 -17.01
C GLN A 99 8.00 4.65 -17.72
N ALA A 100 8.13 5.47 -18.76
CA ALA A 100 6.99 6.05 -19.47
C ALA A 100 6.10 4.96 -20.11
N GLU A 101 6.69 3.91 -20.66
CA GLU A 101 5.93 2.82 -21.31
C GLU A 101 5.16 1.96 -20.30
N PRO A 102 5.79 1.37 -19.25
CA PRO A 102 5.04 0.63 -18.23
C PRO A 102 3.98 1.49 -17.53
N LEU A 103 4.27 2.77 -17.29
CA LEU A 103 3.33 3.69 -16.66
C LEU A 103 2.08 3.94 -17.54
N ARG A 104 2.30 4.22 -18.82
CA ARG A 104 1.23 4.42 -19.81
C ARG A 104 0.38 3.16 -19.99
N GLN A 105 1.02 1.99 -20.06
CA GLN A 105 0.32 0.72 -20.19
C GLN A 105 -0.59 0.46 -18.97
N ALA A 106 -0.08 0.67 -17.76
CA ALA A 106 -0.87 0.49 -16.55
C ALA A 106 -2.02 1.50 -16.44
N ALA A 107 -1.83 2.72 -16.92
CA ALA A 107 -2.88 3.75 -16.90
C ALA A 107 -4.10 3.38 -17.78
N GLN A 108 -3.94 2.48 -18.76
CA GLN A 108 -5.06 1.94 -19.55
C GLN A 108 -6.06 1.15 -18.69
N LEU A 109 -5.68 0.74 -17.49
CA LEU A 109 -6.60 0.16 -16.51
C LEU A 109 -7.53 1.21 -15.87
N GLY A 110 -7.45 2.48 -16.26
CA GLY A 110 -8.30 3.57 -15.80
C GLY A 110 -7.82 4.26 -14.52
N VAL A 111 -6.57 4.06 -14.13
CA VAL A 111 -5.92 4.81 -13.04
C VAL A 111 -4.89 5.76 -13.64
N PRO A 112 -5.06 7.09 -13.51
CA PRO A 112 -4.13 8.05 -14.11
C PRO A 112 -2.70 7.89 -13.59
N GLU A 113 -1.73 8.08 -14.47
CA GLU A 113 -0.29 7.89 -14.25
C GLU A 113 0.24 8.55 -12.98
N GLN A 114 -0.23 9.76 -12.68
CA GLN A 114 0.20 10.51 -11.50
C GLN A 114 -0.15 9.81 -10.18
N TYR A 115 -1.23 9.03 -10.11
CA TYR A 115 -1.59 8.27 -8.89
C TYR A 115 -0.74 7.02 -8.74
N LEU A 116 -0.40 6.33 -9.85
CA LEU A 116 0.53 5.20 -9.84
C LEU A 116 1.91 5.63 -9.34
N LEU A 117 2.39 6.77 -9.83
CA LEU A 117 3.63 7.41 -9.39
C LEU A 117 3.54 7.86 -7.93
N ALA A 118 2.45 8.51 -7.52
CA ALA A 118 2.31 9.01 -6.16
C ALA A 118 2.33 7.89 -5.13
N ILE A 119 1.65 6.77 -5.38
CA ILE A 119 1.66 5.62 -4.48
C ILE A 119 3.08 5.05 -4.37
N THR A 120 3.76 4.75 -5.48
CA THR A 120 5.14 4.25 -5.43
C THR A 120 6.12 5.24 -4.82
N GLY A 121 5.84 6.54 -5.00
CA GLY A 121 6.59 7.62 -4.37
C GLY A 121 6.42 7.69 -2.86
N VAL A 122 5.18 7.53 -2.36
CA VAL A 122 4.89 7.55 -0.92
C VAL A 122 5.42 6.29 -0.25
N GLU A 123 5.22 5.12 -0.86
CA GLU A 123 5.61 3.83 -0.28
C GLU A 123 7.13 3.66 -0.15
N THR A 124 7.85 3.86 -1.24
CA THR A 124 9.27 3.46 -1.28
C THR A 124 10.20 4.52 -1.86
N PHE A 125 9.71 5.76 -2.06
CA PHE A 125 10.51 6.76 -2.78
C PHE A 125 10.92 6.25 -4.17
N TYR A 126 9.95 5.69 -4.90
CA TYR A 126 10.15 5.10 -6.24
C TYR A 126 11.15 3.94 -6.25
N GLY A 127 11.08 3.06 -5.26
CA GLY A 127 11.90 1.86 -5.15
C GLY A 127 13.24 2.04 -4.43
N GLU A 128 13.58 3.25 -3.97
CA GLU A 128 14.83 3.46 -3.22
C GLU A 128 14.81 2.85 -1.81
N ASN A 129 13.62 2.67 -1.20
CA ASN A 129 13.44 2.24 0.18
C ASN A 129 12.43 1.09 0.31
N THR A 130 12.68 -0.03 -0.32
CA THR A 130 11.77 -1.21 -0.30
C THR A 130 11.86 -2.04 0.98
N GLY A 131 12.75 -1.66 1.91
CA GLY A 131 13.03 -2.41 3.12
C GLY A 131 14.33 -3.22 3.01
N ARG A 132 14.77 -3.79 4.17
CA ARG A 132 16.04 -4.51 4.27
C ARG A 132 15.94 -5.84 5.04
N HIS A 133 14.76 -6.21 5.47
CA HIS A 133 14.55 -7.46 6.20
C HIS A 133 14.17 -8.55 5.20
N ARG A 134 14.71 -9.75 5.37
CA ARG A 134 14.13 -10.90 4.66
C ARG A 134 12.67 -10.99 5.06
N VAL A 135 11.79 -11.10 4.07
CA VAL A 135 10.33 -11.11 4.31
C VAL A 135 9.94 -12.27 5.23
N ILE A 136 10.53 -13.43 5.00
CA ILE A 136 10.27 -14.62 5.82
C ILE A 136 10.67 -14.42 7.29
N ASP A 137 11.83 -13.77 7.56
CA ASP A 137 12.27 -13.47 8.92
C ASP A 137 11.29 -12.54 9.63
N ALA A 138 10.85 -11.49 8.92
CA ALA A 138 9.89 -10.52 9.46
C ALA A 138 8.56 -11.17 9.77
N LEU A 139 8.01 -11.91 8.82
CA LEU A 139 6.72 -12.58 8.98
C LEU A 139 6.76 -13.69 10.04
N ALA A 140 7.81 -14.54 10.06
CA ALA A 140 7.95 -15.58 11.06
C ALA A 140 8.14 -15.01 12.47
N THR A 141 8.98 -13.94 12.62
CA THR A 141 9.11 -13.25 13.90
C THR A 141 7.74 -12.76 14.41
N LEU A 142 6.96 -12.11 13.56
CA LEU A 142 5.66 -11.56 13.95
C LEU A 142 4.59 -12.63 14.12
N ALA A 143 4.69 -13.74 13.38
CA ALA A 143 3.80 -14.88 13.48
C ALA A 143 3.97 -15.66 14.79
N PHE A 144 5.20 -15.78 15.28
CA PHE A 144 5.50 -16.65 16.40
C PHE A 144 5.86 -15.88 17.69
N ASP A 145 6.37 -14.65 17.59
CA ASP A 145 6.87 -13.90 18.75
C ASP A 145 6.11 -12.59 19.00
N TYR A 146 5.00 -12.32 18.25
CA TYR A 146 4.16 -11.14 18.45
C TYR A 146 2.68 -11.50 18.69
N PRO A 147 2.29 -11.93 19.88
CA PRO A 147 0.95 -12.43 20.20
C PRO A 147 -0.21 -11.52 19.78
N PRO A 148 -0.13 -10.16 19.88
CA PRO A 148 -1.27 -9.32 19.56
C PRO A 148 -1.78 -9.45 18.11
N ARG A 149 -0.92 -9.88 17.18
CA ARG A 149 -1.26 -10.06 15.76
C ARG A 149 -0.74 -11.35 15.17
N SER A 150 -0.39 -12.33 15.99
CA SER A 150 0.15 -13.63 15.56
C SER A 150 -0.72 -14.31 14.49
N THR A 151 -2.03 -14.37 14.69
CA THR A 151 -2.96 -14.98 13.72
C THR A 151 -2.89 -14.30 12.35
N PHE A 152 -2.82 -12.98 12.31
CA PHE A 152 -2.69 -12.23 11.06
C PHE A 152 -1.36 -12.55 10.37
N PHE A 153 -0.25 -12.49 11.10
CA PHE A 153 1.07 -12.72 10.48
C PHE A 153 1.31 -14.19 10.12
N ARG A 154 0.69 -15.14 10.80
CA ARG A 154 0.68 -16.55 10.35
C ARG A 154 -0.04 -16.71 9.01
N GLY A 155 -1.16 -16.01 8.82
CA GLY A 155 -1.83 -15.95 7.53
C GLY A 155 -0.95 -15.35 6.44
N GLU A 156 -0.28 -14.22 6.71
CA GLU A 156 0.63 -13.61 5.74
C GLU A 156 1.85 -14.49 5.44
N LEU A 157 2.40 -15.22 6.44
CA LEU A 157 3.48 -16.19 6.24
C LEU A 157 3.03 -17.37 5.37
N GLU A 158 1.81 -17.87 5.58
CA GLU A 158 1.18 -18.89 4.72
C GLU A 158 1.10 -18.39 3.27
N GLN A 159 0.57 -17.19 3.07
CA GLN A 159 0.47 -16.58 1.73
C GLN A 159 1.84 -16.32 1.10
N PHE A 160 2.84 -15.95 1.89
CA PHE A 160 4.20 -15.73 1.40
C PHE A 160 4.84 -17.02 0.89
N LEU A 161 4.71 -18.13 1.60
CA LEU A 161 5.24 -19.42 1.14
C LEU A 161 4.54 -19.91 -0.12
N LEU A 162 3.22 -19.71 -0.21
CA LEU A 162 2.43 -20.03 -1.42
C LEU A 162 2.88 -19.18 -2.60
N MET A 163 3.01 -17.87 -2.41
CA MET A 163 3.53 -16.93 -3.41
C MET A 163 4.93 -17.35 -3.88
N SER A 164 5.83 -17.65 -2.94
CA SER A 164 7.21 -18.05 -3.29
C SER A 164 7.22 -19.28 -4.19
N ARG A 165 6.34 -20.26 -3.92
CA ARG A 165 6.18 -21.45 -4.76
C ARG A 165 5.59 -21.11 -6.13
N GLU A 166 4.54 -20.27 -6.17
CA GLU A 166 3.88 -19.84 -7.41
C GLU A 166 4.84 -19.09 -8.35
N GLU A 167 5.68 -18.21 -7.78
CA GLU A 167 6.66 -17.43 -8.53
C GLU A 167 8.02 -18.12 -8.69
N SER A 168 8.15 -19.37 -8.23
CA SER A 168 9.43 -20.11 -8.25
C SER A 168 10.60 -19.38 -7.55
N LEU A 169 10.30 -18.65 -6.47
CA LEU A 169 11.29 -17.92 -5.68
C LEU A 169 11.83 -18.74 -4.52
N ASP A 170 13.14 -18.61 -4.23
CA ASP A 170 13.67 -19.03 -2.94
C ASP A 170 13.03 -18.18 -1.83
N PRO A 171 12.26 -18.75 -0.88
CA PRO A 171 11.59 -17.98 0.16
C PRO A 171 12.55 -17.19 1.08
N LEU A 172 13.83 -17.49 1.03
CA LEU A 172 14.87 -16.78 1.79
C LEU A 172 15.43 -15.55 1.04
N ALA A 173 15.09 -15.35 -0.24
CA ALA A 173 15.63 -14.27 -1.06
C ALA A 173 14.85 -12.94 -0.94
N PRO A 174 13.50 -12.88 -0.94
CA PRO A 174 12.78 -11.63 -0.95
C PRO A 174 13.07 -10.76 0.27
N VAL A 175 13.33 -9.47 0.02
CA VAL A 175 13.50 -8.44 1.05
C VAL A 175 12.33 -7.47 1.05
N GLY A 176 12.05 -6.92 2.23
CA GLY A 176 10.91 -6.02 2.42
C GLY A 176 10.99 -5.23 3.72
N SER A 177 9.85 -4.67 4.15
CA SER A 177 9.73 -3.93 5.39
C SER A 177 9.84 -4.85 6.62
N TYR A 178 10.01 -4.26 7.79
CA TYR A 178 9.99 -5.00 9.06
C TYR A 178 8.63 -5.66 9.37
N ALA A 179 7.57 -5.27 8.69
CA ALA A 179 6.24 -5.86 8.80
C ALA A 179 5.91 -6.86 7.67
N GLY A 180 6.88 -7.16 6.79
CA GLY A 180 6.71 -8.12 5.71
C GLY A 180 6.06 -7.56 4.44
N ALA A 181 5.94 -6.23 4.29
CA ALA A 181 5.52 -5.61 3.05
C ALA A 181 6.64 -5.65 2.00
N MET A 182 6.28 -5.91 0.74
CA MET A 182 7.18 -6.37 -0.31
C MET A 182 7.25 -5.43 -1.51
N GLY A 183 8.45 -5.31 -2.07
CA GLY A 183 8.72 -4.65 -3.33
C GLY A 183 8.45 -3.15 -3.34
N ILE A 184 8.44 -2.56 -4.52
CA ILE A 184 8.22 -1.12 -4.72
C ILE A 184 6.84 -0.66 -4.23
N PRO A 185 5.74 -1.43 -4.45
CA PRO A 185 4.41 -1.03 -4.01
C PRO A 185 4.08 -1.44 -2.57
N GLN A 186 5.01 -2.06 -1.83
CA GLN A 186 4.83 -2.50 -0.43
C GLN A 186 3.58 -3.39 -0.22
N PHE A 187 3.35 -4.34 -1.12
CA PHE A 187 2.28 -5.30 -0.95
C PHE A 187 2.58 -6.31 0.17
N MET A 188 1.57 -6.60 0.99
CA MET A 188 1.59 -7.78 1.85
C MET A 188 1.42 -9.05 0.99
N PRO A 189 1.90 -10.23 1.45
CA PRO A 189 1.76 -11.47 0.69
C PRO A 189 0.35 -11.80 0.22
N THR A 190 -0.66 -11.57 1.06
CA THR A 190 -2.07 -11.71 0.66
C THR A 190 -2.41 -10.76 -0.48
N SER A 191 -1.95 -9.50 -0.41
CA SER A 191 -2.19 -8.52 -1.48
C SER A 191 -1.48 -8.89 -2.76
N PHE A 192 -0.25 -9.39 -2.66
CA PHE A 192 0.51 -9.89 -3.81
C PHE A 192 -0.27 -11.00 -4.54
N ARG A 193 -0.67 -12.05 -3.83
CA ARG A 193 -1.38 -13.18 -4.45
C ARG A 193 -2.73 -12.79 -5.04
N THR A 194 -3.41 -11.82 -4.45
CA THR A 194 -4.76 -11.42 -4.86
C THR A 194 -4.73 -10.40 -6.00
N TRP A 195 -3.79 -9.47 -6.00
CA TRP A 195 -3.86 -8.29 -6.87
C TRP A 195 -2.59 -8.00 -7.68
N ALA A 196 -1.47 -8.69 -7.44
CA ALA A 196 -0.30 -8.52 -8.29
C ALA A 196 -0.58 -9.06 -9.70
N VAL A 197 -0.08 -8.32 -10.69
CA VAL A 197 -0.27 -8.58 -12.13
C VAL A 197 1.08 -8.76 -12.79
N ASP A 198 1.19 -9.76 -13.65
CA ASP A 198 2.27 -9.90 -14.63
C ASP A 198 2.02 -8.88 -15.76
N GLY A 199 2.61 -7.71 -15.64
CA GLY A 199 2.36 -6.58 -16.52
C GLY A 199 3.16 -6.63 -17.83
N ASP A 200 4.28 -7.33 -17.86
CA ASP A 200 5.10 -7.52 -19.06
C ASP A 200 4.82 -8.85 -19.78
N GLY A 201 4.03 -9.74 -19.17
CA GLY A 201 3.60 -11.00 -19.76
C GLY A 201 4.69 -12.06 -19.82
N ASN A 202 5.68 -12.00 -18.91
CA ASN A 202 6.78 -12.95 -18.85
C ASN A 202 6.50 -14.24 -18.07
N GLY A 203 5.31 -14.34 -17.43
CA GLY A 203 4.86 -15.48 -16.63
C GLY A 203 5.16 -15.37 -15.14
N HIS A 204 5.76 -14.27 -14.69
CA HIS A 204 6.09 -14.01 -13.30
C HIS A 204 5.63 -12.61 -12.87
N ARG A 205 5.42 -12.42 -11.57
CA ARG A 205 5.05 -11.13 -10.98
C ARG A 205 6.23 -10.60 -10.15
N ASP A 206 7.02 -9.67 -10.71
CA ASP A 206 8.17 -9.08 -10.03
C ASP A 206 7.88 -7.66 -9.55
N LEU A 207 7.50 -7.52 -8.29
CA LEU A 207 7.26 -6.21 -7.65
C LEU A 207 8.53 -5.51 -7.16
N TRP A 208 9.72 -6.12 -7.32
CA TRP A 208 11.00 -5.54 -6.95
C TRP A 208 11.74 -4.92 -8.13
N GLY A 209 11.67 -5.52 -9.32
CA GLY A 209 12.45 -5.14 -10.50
C GLY A 209 11.63 -4.73 -11.72
N SER A 210 10.44 -5.30 -11.94
CA SER A 210 9.59 -4.99 -13.10
C SER A 210 8.64 -3.82 -12.84
N TRP A 211 8.89 -2.68 -13.46
CA TRP A 211 7.98 -1.55 -13.39
C TRP A 211 6.64 -1.79 -14.12
N TYR A 212 6.61 -2.71 -15.08
CA TYR A 212 5.36 -3.16 -15.69
C TYR A 212 4.45 -3.81 -14.67
N ASP A 213 5.01 -4.72 -13.87
CA ASP A 213 4.26 -5.44 -12.84
C ASP A 213 3.87 -4.53 -11.69
N VAL A 214 4.78 -3.65 -11.27
CA VAL A 214 4.55 -2.68 -10.20
C VAL A 214 3.36 -1.78 -10.52
N PHE A 215 3.38 -1.09 -11.66
CA PHE A 215 2.31 -0.15 -12.00
C PHE A 215 0.99 -0.86 -12.31
N ALA A 216 1.04 -1.99 -13.04
CA ALA A 216 -0.14 -2.79 -13.31
C ALA A 216 -0.77 -3.33 -12.01
N SER A 217 0.04 -3.77 -11.06
CA SER A 217 -0.44 -4.26 -9.76
C SER A 217 -1.06 -3.15 -8.91
N VAL A 218 -0.46 -1.96 -8.86
CA VAL A 218 -1.05 -0.79 -8.17
C VAL A 218 -2.38 -0.40 -8.81
N ALA A 219 -2.45 -0.34 -10.15
CA ALA A 219 -3.68 -0.03 -10.86
C ALA A 219 -4.76 -1.07 -10.59
N ASN A 220 -4.43 -2.36 -10.69
CA ASN A 220 -5.35 -3.46 -10.41
C ASN A 220 -5.86 -3.42 -8.96
N TYR A 221 -4.97 -3.15 -7.99
CA TYR A 221 -5.37 -2.98 -6.59
C TYR A 221 -6.42 -1.88 -6.43
N LEU A 222 -6.19 -0.69 -6.96
CA LEU A 222 -7.12 0.43 -6.87
C LEU A 222 -8.45 0.13 -7.56
N LYS A 223 -8.43 -0.45 -8.75
CA LYS A 223 -9.64 -0.87 -9.49
C LYS A 223 -10.45 -1.90 -8.70
N SER A 224 -9.79 -2.91 -8.16
CA SER A 224 -10.43 -3.95 -7.33
C SER A 224 -11.05 -3.37 -6.04
N HIS A 225 -10.60 -2.19 -5.61
CA HIS A 225 -11.13 -1.48 -4.45
C HIS A 225 -12.07 -0.32 -4.81
N GLY A 226 -12.60 -0.30 -6.04
CA GLY A 226 -13.66 0.60 -6.46
C GLY A 226 -13.18 1.91 -7.08
N TRP A 227 -11.92 1.99 -7.55
CA TRP A 227 -11.48 3.14 -8.32
C TRP A 227 -12.34 3.33 -9.56
N ARG A 228 -12.77 4.56 -9.81
CA ARG A 228 -13.57 4.98 -10.95
C ARG A 228 -12.79 5.92 -11.85
N ASP A 229 -12.65 5.53 -13.10
CA ASP A 229 -11.96 6.31 -14.09
C ASP A 229 -12.64 7.67 -14.31
N GLY A 230 -11.84 8.74 -14.42
CA GLY A 230 -12.33 10.09 -14.62
C GLY A 230 -12.97 10.76 -13.40
N GLU A 231 -13.25 10.03 -12.31
CA GLU A 231 -13.76 10.65 -11.09
C GLU A 231 -12.61 11.24 -10.23
N PRO A 232 -12.84 12.37 -9.55
CA PRO A 232 -11.85 12.97 -8.66
C PRO A 232 -11.61 12.11 -7.42
N VAL A 233 -10.41 12.25 -6.83
CA VAL A 233 -10.08 11.66 -5.52
C VAL A 233 -10.65 12.52 -4.41
N MET A 234 -10.31 13.78 -4.38
CA MET A 234 -10.79 14.76 -3.40
C MET A 234 -10.67 16.18 -3.95
N VAL A 235 -11.37 17.10 -3.33
CA VAL A 235 -11.26 18.53 -3.60
C VAL A 235 -11.13 19.33 -2.29
N ARG A 236 -10.53 20.51 -2.35
CA ARG A 236 -10.53 21.45 -1.21
C ARG A 236 -11.95 21.94 -0.96
N ALA A 237 -12.26 22.21 0.30
CA ALA A 237 -13.56 22.70 0.71
C ALA A 237 -13.43 23.87 1.69
N ASP A 238 -14.43 24.76 1.67
CA ASP A 238 -14.66 25.76 2.70
C ASP A 238 -15.86 25.35 3.53
N ALA A 239 -15.62 25.06 4.80
CA ALA A 239 -16.65 24.69 5.77
C ALA A 239 -17.01 25.87 6.72
N THR A 240 -16.57 27.09 6.41
CA THR A 240 -16.87 28.27 7.22
C THR A 240 -18.38 28.54 7.29
N GLY A 241 -18.93 28.46 8.50
CA GLY A 241 -20.37 28.65 8.74
C GLY A 241 -21.25 27.44 8.35
N ALA A 242 -20.66 26.33 7.95
CA ALA A 242 -21.39 25.09 7.65
C ALA A 242 -21.89 24.41 8.94
N ASP A 243 -23.01 23.69 8.83
CA ASP A 243 -23.50 22.83 9.91
C ASP A 243 -22.72 21.50 9.92
N LEU A 244 -21.75 21.42 10.82
CA LEU A 244 -20.91 20.24 11.00
C LEU A 244 -21.44 19.28 12.08
N ALA A 245 -22.59 19.58 12.70
CA ALA A 245 -23.16 18.76 13.76
C ALA A 245 -23.48 17.34 13.25
N GLY A 246 -23.02 16.33 14.00
CA GLY A 246 -23.23 14.92 13.67
C GLY A 246 -22.32 14.36 12.58
N LEU A 247 -21.41 15.16 11.98
CA LEU A 247 -20.39 14.62 11.09
C LEU A 247 -19.29 13.92 11.89
N GLU A 248 -18.86 12.76 11.42
CA GLU A 248 -17.82 11.95 12.08
C GLU A 248 -16.48 12.14 11.38
N PHE A 249 -15.65 13.04 11.93
CA PHE A 249 -14.30 13.26 11.43
C PHE A 249 -13.37 12.08 11.76
N GLY A 250 -12.36 11.86 10.91
CA GLY A 250 -11.39 10.78 11.07
C GLY A 250 -11.86 9.42 10.57
N LYS A 251 -13.12 9.26 10.21
CA LYS A 251 -13.64 8.05 9.55
C LYS A 251 -13.36 8.08 8.05
N LEU A 252 -13.17 6.87 7.48
CA LEU A 252 -12.82 6.71 6.07
C LEU A 252 -14.03 6.32 5.20
N ALA A 253 -15.15 6.00 5.83
CA ALA A 253 -16.38 5.65 5.13
C ALA A 253 -16.99 6.89 4.47
N LEU A 254 -17.52 6.72 3.25
CA LEU A 254 -18.25 7.75 2.54
C LEU A 254 -19.67 7.83 3.13
N SER A 255 -19.80 8.50 4.27
CA SER A 255 -21.04 8.58 5.06
C SER A 255 -22.01 9.65 4.60
N GLU A 256 -21.56 10.53 3.71
CA GLU A 256 -22.29 11.66 3.16
C GLU A 256 -22.45 11.52 1.64
N THR A 257 -23.15 12.48 1.06
CA THR A 257 -23.20 12.70 -0.39
C THR A 257 -22.74 14.12 -0.75
N VAL A 258 -22.44 14.35 -2.01
CA VAL A 258 -22.14 15.69 -2.53
C VAL A 258 -23.28 16.66 -2.19
N GLY A 259 -24.53 16.22 -2.33
CA GLY A 259 -25.72 17.01 -2.01
C GLY A 259 -25.84 17.30 -0.52
N SER A 260 -25.73 16.28 0.34
CA SER A 260 -25.87 16.47 1.80
C SER A 260 -24.83 17.42 2.37
N LEU A 261 -23.58 17.37 1.88
CA LEU A 261 -22.53 18.31 2.29
C LEU A 261 -22.83 19.74 1.83
N ARG A 262 -23.35 19.92 0.60
CA ARG A 262 -23.76 21.25 0.10
C ARG A 262 -24.94 21.81 0.88
N ASP A 263 -25.94 20.98 1.20
CA ASP A 263 -27.11 21.36 2.00
C ASP A 263 -26.71 21.79 3.41
N ARG A 264 -25.62 21.27 3.95
CA ARG A 264 -25.01 21.70 5.22
C ARG A 264 -24.19 23.00 5.11
N GLY A 265 -24.05 23.56 3.92
CA GLY A 265 -23.31 24.79 3.69
C GLY A 265 -21.82 24.60 3.40
N VAL A 266 -21.33 23.36 3.20
CA VAL A 266 -19.92 23.13 2.78
C VAL A 266 -19.79 23.52 1.31
N LYS A 267 -18.84 24.43 1.02
CA LYS A 267 -18.60 24.95 -0.33
C LYS A 267 -17.42 24.25 -0.97
N PHE A 268 -17.64 23.65 -2.11
CA PHE A 268 -16.61 22.99 -2.93
C PHE A 268 -17.10 22.86 -4.37
N ASP A 269 -16.14 22.77 -5.29
CA ASP A 269 -16.42 22.62 -6.72
C ASP A 269 -16.09 21.19 -7.17
N VAL A 270 -17.09 20.50 -7.73
CA VAL A 270 -16.94 19.18 -8.32
C VAL A 270 -18.06 18.89 -9.29
N SER A 271 -17.72 18.25 -10.41
CA SER A 271 -18.66 17.78 -11.44
C SER A 271 -19.16 16.36 -11.17
N LEU A 272 -19.67 16.12 -9.94
CA LEU A 272 -20.31 14.87 -9.58
C LEU A 272 -21.79 15.11 -9.24
N PRO A 273 -22.68 14.11 -9.44
CA PRO A 273 -24.10 14.26 -9.08
C PRO A 273 -24.26 14.42 -7.57
N ALA A 274 -25.37 15.09 -7.16
CA ALA A 274 -25.66 15.32 -5.74
C ALA A 274 -25.75 14.02 -4.92
N SER A 275 -26.11 12.90 -5.55
CA SER A 275 -26.17 11.56 -4.92
C SER A 275 -24.82 10.85 -4.81
N ALA A 276 -23.74 11.42 -5.37
CA ALA A 276 -22.44 10.78 -5.32
C ALA A 276 -21.94 10.66 -3.87
N PRO A 277 -21.44 9.47 -3.46
CA PRO A 277 -20.91 9.26 -2.13
C PRO A 277 -19.71 10.18 -1.83
N ALA A 278 -19.69 10.74 -0.62
CA ALA A 278 -18.67 11.68 -0.20
C ALA A 278 -18.35 11.55 1.31
N VAL A 279 -17.24 12.13 1.72
CA VAL A 279 -16.88 12.31 3.13
C VAL A 279 -16.21 13.67 3.31
N LEU A 280 -16.58 14.39 4.37
CA LEU A 280 -15.85 15.59 4.76
C LEU A 280 -14.64 15.20 5.61
N ILE A 281 -13.46 15.68 5.20
CA ILE A 281 -12.17 15.39 5.82
C ILE A 281 -11.69 16.68 6.47
N GLU A 282 -11.33 16.60 7.75
CA GLU A 282 -10.68 17.68 8.51
C GLU A 282 -9.22 17.30 8.73
N LEU A 283 -8.32 18.18 8.35
CA LEU A 283 -6.87 18.02 8.44
C LEU A 283 -6.29 19.17 9.28
N ALA A 284 -5.40 18.85 10.22
CA ALA A 284 -4.75 19.84 11.07
C ALA A 284 -3.68 20.63 10.27
N GLY A 285 -4.09 21.75 9.66
CA GLY A 285 -3.23 22.67 8.92
C GLY A 285 -2.38 23.54 9.84
N THR A 286 -1.56 24.42 9.26
CA THR A 286 -0.69 25.37 10.01
C THR A 286 -1.50 26.46 10.69
N ASP A 287 -2.48 27.03 9.99
CA ASP A 287 -3.25 28.20 10.44
C ASP A 287 -4.66 27.82 10.89
N GLY A 288 -4.92 26.56 11.13
CA GLY A 288 -6.21 26.02 11.52
C GLY A 288 -6.61 24.79 10.69
N PRO A 289 -7.84 24.32 10.83
CA PRO A 289 -8.32 23.16 10.09
C PRO A 289 -8.40 23.44 8.59
N GLU A 290 -7.86 22.51 7.78
CA GLU A 290 -8.08 22.42 6.34
C GLU A 290 -9.18 21.42 6.08
N PHE A 291 -10.19 21.79 5.29
CA PHE A 291 -11.27 20.88 4.90
C PHE A 291 -11.11 20.41 3.46
N ARG A 292 -11.43 19.14 3.24
CA ARG A 292 -11.51 18.52 1.92
C ARG A 292 -12.76 17.62 1.83
N VAL A 293 -13.26 17.45 0.63
CA VAL A 293 -14.29 16.44 0.35
C VAL A 293 -13.64 15.32 -0.43
N GLY A 294 -13.65 14.11 0.14
CA GLY A 294 -13.17 12.88 -0.48
C GLY A 294 -14.32 12.11 -1.12
N PHE A 295 -14.04 11.44 -2.25
CA PHE A 295 -15.01 10.69 -3.04
C PHE A 295 -14.64 9.20 -3.15
N THR A 296 -15.24 8.47 -4.07
CA THR A 296 -15.02 7.03 -4.27
C THR A 296 -13.53 6.70 -4.46
N ASN A 297 -12.80 7.50 -5.23
CA ASN A 297 -11.37 7.28 -5.46
C ASN A 297 -10.49 7.58 -4.22
N PHE A 298 -10.91 8.52 -3.35
CA PHE A 298 -10.30 8.68 -2.03
C PHE A 298 -10.47 7.40 -1.20
N HIS A 299 -11.69 6.86 -1.17
CA HIS A 299 -11.94 5.61 -0.45
C HIS A 299 -11.09 4.46 -0.99
N ALA A 300 -10.92 4.32 -2.32
CA ALA A 300 -10.05 3.32 -2.93
C ALA A 300 -8.59 3.44 -2.45
N ILE A 301 -8.05 4.68 -2.38
CA ILE A 301 -6.69 4.91 -1.84
C ILE A 301 -6.62 4.55 -0.35
N THR A 302 -7.66 4.82 0.44
CA THR A 302 -7.67 4.43 1.86
C THR A 302 -7.71 2.92 2.08
N ARG A 303 -7.99 2.11 1.06
CA ARG A 303 -7.87 0.65 1.12
C ARG A 303 -6.41 0.21 1.06
N TYR A 304 -5.56 0.97 0.36
CA TYR A 304 -4.12 0.75 0.34
C TYR A 304 -3.49 1.00 1.72
N ASN A 305 -3.84 2.12 2.32
CA ASN A 305 -3.47 2.44 3.70
C ASN A 305 -4.64 3.17 4.39
N ARG A 306 -5.10 2.63 5.51
CA ARG A 306 -6.29 3.10 6.24
C ARG A 306 -6.02 4.39 7.01
N SER A 307 -5.67 5.45 6.27
CA SER A 307 -5.36 6.77 6.82
C SER A 307 -5.83 7.86 5.87
N GLN A 308 -6.59 8.83 6.38
CA GLN A 308 -6.94 10.02 5.60
C GLN A 308 -5.71 10.89 5.31
N LEU A 309 -4.71 10.92 6.20
CA LEU A 309 -3.46 11.61 5.97
C LEU A 309 -2.69 11.00 4.79
N TYR A 310 -2.63 9.67 4.74
CA TYR A 310 -2.01 8.95 3.64
C TYR A 310 -2.69 9.26 2.30
N ALA A 311 -4.01 9.10 2.23
CA ALA A 311 -4.75 9.34 0.99
C ALA A 311 -4.65 10.81 0.54
N SER A 312 -4.63 11.76 1.49
CA SER A 312 -4.39 13.18 1.20
C SER A 312 -2.98 13.44 0.68
N ALA A 313 -1.95 12.77 1.24
CA ALA A 313 -0.57 12.92 0.78
C ALA A 313 -0.36 12.31 -0.62
N VAL A 314 -0.99 11.15 -0.90
CA VAL A 314 -1.00 10.57 -2.24
C VAL A 314 -1.66 11.51 -3.25
N SER A 315 -2.82 12.11 -2.90
CA SER A 315 -3.52 13.07 -3.76
C SER A 315 -2.68 14.31 -4.02
N ASP A 316 -2.14 14.95 -2.97
CA ASP A 316 -1.31 16.15 -3.13
C ASP A 316 -0.02 15.86 -3.93
N LEU A 317 0.61 14.69 -3.73
CA LEU A 317 1.78 14.29 -4.51
C LEU A 317 1.40 14.02 -5.97
N ALA A 318 0.25 13.40 -6.24
CA ALA A 318 -0.23 13.17 -7.60
C ALA A 318 -0.48 14.50 -8.33
N GLU A 319 -1.10 15.48 -7.67
CA GLU A 319 -1.30 16.82 -8.23
C GLU A 319 0.03 17.52 -8.53
N ALA A 320 1.00 17.44 -7.61
CA ALA A 320 2.32 18.03 -7.79
C ALA A 320 3.09 17.38 -8.95
N LEU A 321 2.97 16.05 -9.10
CA LEU A 321 3.56 15.31 -10.21
C LEU A 321 2.91 15.67 -11.54
N ALA A 322 1.58 15.77 -11.61
CA ALA A 322 0.85 16.18 -12.80
C ALA A 322 1.21 17.60 -13.25
N ALA A 323 1.44 18.50 -12.29
CA ALA A 323 1.90 19.86 -12.60
C ALA A 323 3.35 19.91 -13.09
N ALA A 324 4.23 19.02 -12.60
CA ALA A 324 5.66 19.00 -12.92
C ALA A 324 6.00 18.16 -14.16
N TRP A 325 5.15 17.24 -14.55
CA TRP A 325 5.37 16.33 -15.67
C TRP A 325 4.13 16.20 -16.54
N GLN A 326 4.34 16.39 -17.83
CA GLN A 326 3.32 16.11 -18.83
C GLN A 326 3.73 14.84 -19.60
N PRO A 327 2.88 13.82 -19.67
CA PRO A 327 3.17 12.64 -20.46
C PRO A 327 3.43 12.99 -21.93
N PRO A 328 4.31 12.28 -22.62
CA PRO A 328 4.50 12.46 -24.04
C PRO A 328 3.18 12.22 -24.79
N PRO A 329 2.95 12.88 -25.94
CA PRO A 329 1.74 12.67 -26.75
C PRO A 329 1.54 11.18 -27.03
N GLN A 330 0.30 10.72 -26.92
CA GLN A 330 -0.05 9.33 -27.19
C GLN A 330 0.24 9.01 -28.66
N THR A 331 1.27 8.21 -28.93
CA THR A 331 1.38 7.46 -30.18
C THR A 331 0.42 6.29 -30.10
N GLU A 332 -0.32 5.99 -31.18
CA GLU A 332 -1.36 4.95 -31.19
C GLU A 332 -0.92 3.64 -30.53
N PRO A 333 -1.80 3.00 -29.74
CA PRO A 333 -1.41 1.91 -28.86
C PRO A 333 -1.10 0.63 -29.67
N GLN A 334 0.12 0.14 -29.53
CA GLN A 334 0.40 -1.29 -29.76
C GLN A 334 0.16 -2.04 -28.42
N ALA A 335 -1.09 -2.10 -27.98
CA ALA A 335 -1.43 -2.80 -26.76
C ALA A 335 -1.43 -4.31 -26.99
N LYS A 336 -0.56 -5.04 -26.30
CA LYS A 336 -0.81 -6.45 -26.01
C LYS A 336 -1.83 -6.50 -24.86
N PRO A 337 -2.92 -7.27 -24.96
CA PRO A 337 -3.89 -7.36 -23.87
C PRO A 337 -3.28 -8.04 -22.64
N PHE A 338 -3.57 -7.48 -21.46
CA PHE A 338 -3.27 -8.13 -20.20
C PHE A 338 -3.97 -9.49 -20.12
N THR A 339 -3.23 -10.54 -19.88
CA THR A 339 -3.81 -11.84 -19.52
C THR A 339 -4.17 -11.80 -18.04
N SER A 340 -5.45 -11.60 -17.73
CA SER A 340 -5.95 -11.82 -16.38
C SER A 340 -5.81 -13.30 -16.06
N ILE A 341 -4.98 -13.66 -15.09
CA ILE A 341 -5.00 -15.00 -14.53
C ILE A 341 -6.29 -15.08 -13.71
N SER A 342 -7.29 -15.74 -14.30
CA SER A 342 -8.50 -16.14 -13.57
C SER A 342 -8.07 -16.93 -12.34
N SER A 343 -8.46 -16.45 -11.17
CA SER A 343 -8.40 -17.24 -9.94
C SER A 343 -9.14 -18.55 -10.21
N ALA A 344 -8.40 -19.65 -10.33
CA ALA A 344 -8.99 -20.97 -10.34
C ALA A 344 -9.74 -21.18 -9.04
N GLU A 345 -10.98 -21.67 -9.17
CA GLU A 345 -11.92 -22.09 -8.11
C GLU A 345 -11.33 -23.06 -7.10
#